data_d07c25d595a620fba36a3bc7b219e540
#
_entry.id   d07c25d595a620fba36a3bc7b219e540
#
_cell.length_a   1.000
_cell.length_b   1.000
_cell.length_c   1.000
_cell.angle_alpha   90.00
_cell.angle_beta   90.00
_cell.angle_gamma   90.00
#
_symmetry.space_group_name_H-M   'P 1'
#
loop_
_entity.id
_entity.type
_entity.pdbx_description
1 polymer ?
#
loop_
_entity_poly.entity_id
_entity_poly.type
_entity_poly.pdbx_seq_one_letter_code
_entity_poly.pdbx_strand_id
1 'polypeptide(L)'
;MNNSYYGVDIRTIDSIAMADLLSQILAGNIRKEDREELEAQGRMPYGGLYESMTTSIEAYYAIHENMPLAAFGIGLCPEGCSIWMLGTTMCERHKKALVACMQDYIKDSLKKYKVLTNYISKDNTKALRVIKKMGAAFGEEVETGGKTFVRFTLKE
;
A
#
# COMPACT_ATOMS: atom_id res chain seq x y z
N MET A 1 5.26 -0.17 14.88
CA MET A 1 5.91 -0.83 13.72
C MET A 1 7.41 -0.91 14.00
N ASN A 2 8.00 -2.07 13.76
CA ASN A 2 9.44 -2.28 13.92
C ASN A 2 10.22 -1.79 12.70
N ASN A 3 11.54 -1.60 12.87
CA ASN A 3 12.43 -1.21 11.78
C ASN A 3 12.83 -2.38 10.88
N SER A 4 12.55 -3.61 11.30
CA SER A 4 12.90 -4.81 10.55
C SER A 4 11.95 -5.97 10.87
N TYR A 5 11.65 -6.76 9.87
CA TYR A 5 10.82 -7.97 9.94
C TYR A 5 11.46 -9.08 9.11
N TYR A 6 11.95 -10.12 9.77
CA TYR A 6 12.53 -11.30 9.08
C TYR A 6 13.55 -10.92 7.98
N GLY A 7 14.44 -9.98 8.28
CA GLY A 7 15.48 -9.52 7.35
C GLY A 7 15.01 -8.46 6.33
N VAL A 8 13.75 -8.04 6.38
CA VAL A 8 13.23 -6.93 5.58
C VAL A 8 13.26 -5.67 6.43
N ASP A 9 14.01 -4.68 5.99
CA ASP A 9 14.14 -3.39 6.68
C ASP A 9 13.05 -2.43 6.22
N ILE A 10 12.56 -1.62 7.15
CA ILE A 10 11.56 -0.58 6.89
C ILE A 10 12.22 0.78 7.06
N ARG A 11 12.12 1.61 6.03
CA ARG A 11 12.75 2.93 5.99
C ARG A 11 11.74 4.00 5.59
N THR A 12 11.96 5.21 6.07
CA THR A 12 11.12 6.38 5.76
C THR A 12 11.45 6.91 4.37
N ILE A 13 10.43 7.35 3.63
CA ILE A 13 10.58 8.11 2.40
C ILE A 13 10.45 9.58 2.78
N ASP A 14 11.54 10.34 2.74
CA ASP A 14 11.60 11.70 3.27
C ASP A 14 12.09 12.76 2.28
N SER A 15 12.30 12.39 1.01
CA SER A 15 12.72 13.33 -0.02
C SER A 15 12.09 13.01 -1.38
N ILE A 16 11.97 14.04 -2.21
CA ILE A 16 11.46 13.91 -3.58
C ILE A 16 12.42 13.06 -4.43
N ALA A 17 13.72 13.23 -4.24
CA ALA A 17 14.73 12.44 -4.95
C ALA A 17 14.60 10.94 -4.64
N MET A 18 14.37 10.59 -3.38
CA MET A 18 14.15 9.20 -2.97
C MET A 18 12.83 8.67 -3.55
N ALA A 19 11.76 9.45 -3.51
CA ALA A 19 10.48 9.07 -4.08
C ALA A 19 10.60 8.80 -5.58
N ASP A 20 11.33 9.62 -6.31
CA ASP A 20 11.58 9.44 -7.73
C ASP A 20 12.33 8.13 -8.01
N LEU A 21 13.44 7.91 -7.32
CA LEU A 21 14.24 6.69 -7.49
C LEU A 21 13.47 5.43 -7.16
N LEU A 22 12.78 5.41 -6.03
CA LEU A 22 11.95 4.27 -5.61
C LEU A 22 10.81 4.01 -6.59
N SER A 23 10.17 5.06 -7.09
CA SER A 23 9.10 4.92 -8.08
C SER A 23 9.58 4.28 -9.37
N GLN A 24 10.78 4.64 -9.83
CA GLN A 24 11.40 4.00 -11.00
C GLN A 24 11.67 2.52 -10.75
N ILE A 25 12.28 2.18 -9.62
CA ILE A 25 12.65 0.80 -9.29
C ILE A 25 11.40 -0.06 -9.10
N LEU A 26 10.45 0.40 -8.31
CA LEU A 26 9.25 -0.37 -7.99
C LEU A 26 8.34 -0.53 -9.21
N ALA A 27 8.19 0.51 -10.03
CA ALA A 27 7.38 0.44 -11.25
C ALA A 27 7.91 -0.59 -12.26
N GLY A 28 9.23 -0.78 -12.31
CA GLY A 28 9.85 -1.76 -13.20
C GLY A 28 9.49 -3.21 -12.89
N ASN A 29 9.05 -3.51 -11.67
CA ASN A 29 8.71 -4.85 -11.20
C ASN A 29 7.38 -4.90 -10.44
N ILE A 30 6.49 -3.97 -10.70
CA ILE A 30 5.22 -3.88 -9.97
C ILE A 30 4.39 -5.15 -10.11
N ARG A 31 3.71 -5.56 -9.02
CA ARG A 31 2.80 -6.70 -9.02
C ARG A 31 1.67 -6.46 -10.02
N LYS A 32 1.21 -7.55 -10.64
CA LYS A 32 0.10 -7.50 -11.59
C LYS A 32 -1.15 -6.83 -11.00
N GLU A 33 -1.52 -7.23 -9.79
CA GLU A 33 -2.72 -6.72 -9.10
C GLU A 33 -2.64 -5.21 -8.89
N ASP A 34 -1.48 -4.70 -8.46
CA ASP A 34 -1.27 -3.27 -8.23
C ASP A 34 -1.27 -2.48 -9.53
N ARG A 35 -0.64 -3.02 -10.58
CA ARG A 35 -0.65 -2.40 -11.90
C ARG A 35 -2.05 -2.28 -12.45
N GLU A 36 -2.82 -3.35 -12.38
CA GLU A 36 -4.19 -3.37 -12.90
C GLU A 36 -5.10 -2.40 -12.16
N GLU A 37 -4.94 -2.26 -10.83
CA GLU A 37 -5.69 -1.27 -10.05
C GLU A 37 -5.34 0.16 -10.46
N LEU A 38 -4.06 0.47 -10.65
CA LEU A 38 -3.61 1.79 -11.10
C LEU A 38 -4.11 2.09 -12.51
N GLU A 39 -3.98 1.16 -13.43
CA GLU A 39 -4.46 1.31 -14.81
C GLU A 39 -5.97 1.52 -14.87
N ALA A 40 -6.73 0.79 -14.06
CA ALA A 40 -8.19 0.98 -13.96
C ALA A 40 -8.57 2.39 -13.51
N GLN A 41 -7.71 3.02 -12.70
CA GLN A 41 -7.88 4.40 -12.23
C GLN A 41 -7.27 5.44 -13.20
N GLY A 42 -6.81 5.01 -14.38
CA GLY A 42 -6.17 5.89 -15.36
C GLY A 42 -4.76 6.32 -14.98
N ARG A 43 -4.07 5.55 -14.14
CA ARG A 43 -2.74 5.89 -13.63
C ARG A 43 -1.70 4.90 -14.14
N MET A 44 -0.52 5.42 -14.49
CA MET A 44 0.65 4.60 -14.81
C MET A 44 1.38 4.19 -13.54
N PRO A 45 2.10 3.04 -13.53
CA PRO A 45 2.79 2.57 -12.33
C PRO A 45 3.73 3.60 -11.71
N TYR A 46 4.62 4.20 -12.49
CA TYR A 46 5.51 5.24 -11.97
C TYR A 46 4.74 6.42 -11.37
N GLY A 47 3.80 6.97 -12.13
CA GLY A 47 3.02 8.13 -11.69
C GLY A 47 2.20 7.84 -10.43
N GLY A 48 1.59 6.65 -10.36
CA GLY A 48 0.84 6.22 -9.21
C GLY A 48 1.70 6.10 -7.95
N LEU A 49 2.88 5.49 -8.08
CA LEU A 49 3.84 5.37 -6.98
C LEU A 49 4.35 6.75 -6.53
N TYR A 50 4.82 7.55 -7.48
CA TYR A 50 5.37 8.88 -7.19
C TYR A 50 4.35 9.78 -6.51
N GLU A 51 3.12 9.84 -7.03
CA GLU A 51 2.04 10.61 -6.43
C GLU A 51 1.71 10.14 -5.02
N SER A 52 1.58 8.82 -4.83
CA SER A 52 1.28 8.26 -3.50
C SER A 52 2.37 8.61 -2.49
N MET A 53 3.64 8.49 -2.86
CA MET A 53 4.77 8.81 -1.98
C MET A 53 4.86 10.30 -1.66
N THR A 54 4.62 11.19 -2.63
CA THR A 54 4.84 12.63 -2.48
C THR A 54 3.65 13.38 -1.90
N THR A 55 2.43 12.84 -2.01
CA THR A 55 1.22 13.48 -1.47
C THR A 55 0.78 12.90 -0.13
N SER A 56 1.36 11.80 0.31
CA SER A 56 1.03 11.18 1.59
C SER A 56 1.59 11.96 2.77
N ILE A 57 0.89 11.88 3.91
CA ILE A 57 1.35 12.51 5.15
C ILE A 57 2.49 11.74 5.81
N GLU A 58 2.59 10.47 5.49
CA GLU A 58 3.75 9.63 5.82
C GLU A 58 3.88 8.51 4.80
N ALA A 59 5.11 8.15 4.45
CA ALA A 59 5.39 7.09 3.51
C ALA A 59 6.67 6.34 3.91
N TYR A 60 6.66 5.04 3.66
CA TYR A 60 7.75 4.11 3.99
C TYR A 60 8.00 3.17 2.82
N TYR A 61 9.15 2.54 2.83
CA TYR A 61 9.45 1.43 1.91
C TYR A 61 10.11 0.27 2.65
N ALA A 62 9.85 -0.91 2.13
CA ALA A 62 10.45 -2.15 2.59
C ALA A 62 11.58 -2.53 1.66
N ILE A 63 12.74 -2.91 2.21
CA ILE A 63 13.93 -3.27 1.43
C ILE A 63 14.59 -4.52 2.01
N HIS A 64 15.03 -5.40 1.12
CA HIS A 64 15.78 -6.61 1.49
C HIS A 64 17.02 -6.70 0.60
N GLU A 65 18.21 -6.82 1.23
CA GLU A 65 19.50 -6.94 0.50
C GLU A 65 19.63 -5.90 -0.63
N ASN A 66 19.38 -4.64 -0.31
CA ASN A 66 19.46 -3.51 -1.23
C ASN A 66 18.40 -3.52 -2.36
N MET A 67 17.41 -4.42 -2.29
CA MET A 67 16.31 -4.46 -3.25
C MET A 67 15.01 -3.97 -2.62
N PRO A 68 14.47 -2.82 -3.06
CA PRO A 68 13.16 -2.36 -2.63
C PRO A 68 12.05 -3.35 -3.04
N LEU A 69 11.18 -3.68 -2.09
CA LEU A 69 10.09 -4.65 -2.30
C LEU A 69 8.75 -3.97 -2.48
N ALA A 70 8.48 -2.92 -1.71
CA ALA A 70 7.18 -2.28 -1.67
C ALA A 70 7.30 -0.89 -1.04
N ALA A 71 6.32 -0.04 -1.31
CA ALA A 71 6.11 1.21 -0.60
C ALA A 71 4.70 1.24 -0.03
N PHE A 72 4.50 1.92 1.08
CA PHE A 72 3.22 2.04 1.75
C PHE A 72 3.16 3.32 2.58
N GLY A 73 1.97 3.74 2.92
CA GLY A 73 1.82 4.98 3.67
C GLY A 73 0.38 5.34 3.97
N ILE A 74 0.23 6.52 4.54
CA ILE A 74 -1.06 7.14 4.86
C ILE A 74 -1.21 8.41 4.04
N GLY A 75 -2.28 8.48 3.27
CA GLY A 75 -2.66 9.65 2.51
C GLY A 75 -3.90 10.31 3.09
N LEU A 76 -4.23 11.47 2.56
CA LEU A 76 -5.48 12.16 2.87
C LEU A 76 -6.52 11.87 1.77
N CYS A 77 -7.76 11.71 2.17
CA CYS A 77 -8.89 11.56 1.27
C CYS A 77 -10.08 12.36 1.83
N PRO A 78 -11.16 12.58 1.05
CA PRO A 78 -12.31 13.34 1.53
C PRO A 78 -12.91 12.81 2.83
N GLU A 79 -12.82 11.51 3.06
CA GLU A 79 -13.36 10.83 4.24
C GLU A 79 -12.38 10.78 5.43
N GLY A 80 -11.15 11.30 5.26
CA GLY A 80 -10.14 11.31 6.34
C GLY A 80 -8.79 10.78 5.89
N CYS A 81 -8.35 9.66 6.45
CA CYS A 81 -7.06 9.06 6.14
C CYS A 81 -7.22 7.78 5.34
N SER A 82 -6.43 7.65 4.28
CA SER A 82 -6.37 6.45 3.46
C SER A 82 -5.07 5.70 3.71
N ILE A 83 -5.13 4.38 3.74
CA ILE A 83 -3.94 3.54 3.79
C ILE A 83 -3.70 2.92 2.42
N TRP A 84 -2.46 2.90 1.97
CA TRP A 84 -2.09 2.34 0.67
C TRP A 84 -0.82 1.51 0.77
N MET A 85 -0.70 0.55 -0.14
CA MET A 85 0.52 -0.23 -0.35
C MET A 85 0.62 -0.61 -1.82
N LEU A 86 1.80 -0.43 -2.40
CA LEU A 86 2.12 -0.84 -3.76
C LEU A 86 3.41 -1.66 -3.72
N GLY A 87 3.39 -2.84 -4.31
CA GLY A 87 4.49 -3.78 -4.19
C GLY A 87 4.99 -4.33 -5.52
N THR A 88 6.15 -4.98 -5.44
CA THR A 88 6.76 -5.68 -6.56
C THR A 88 6.41 -7.18 -6.54
N THR A 89 6.76 -7.87 -7.62
CA THR A 89 6.65 -9.33 -7.70
C THR A 89 7.47 -10.06 -6.64
N MET A 90 8.48 -9.38 -6.06
CA MET A 90 9.32 -9.94 -4.99
C MET A 90 8.59 -10.06 -3.64
N CYS A 91 7.44 -9.40 -3.48
CA CYS A 91 6.65 -9.47 -2.25
C CYS A 91 6.26 -10.91 -1.89
N GLU A 92 6.01 -11.76 -2.88
CA GLU A 92 5.65 -13.16 -2.62
C GLU A 92 6.74 -13.93 -1.86
N ARG A 93 8.01 -13.62 -2.12
CA ARG A 93 9.15 -14.26 -1.43
C ARG A 93 9.32 -13.76 0.00
N HIS A 94 8.71 -12.64 0.35
CA HIS A 94 8.83 -11.99 1.65
C HIS A 94 7.47 -11.76 2.31
N LYS A 95 6.51 -12.60 1.98
CA LYS A 95 5.11 -12.48 2.39
C LYS A 95 4.96 -12.41 3.92
N LYS A 96 5.65 -13.27 4.64
CA LYS A 96 5.59 -13.30 6.11
C LYS A 96 6.04 -11.97 6.72
N ALA A 97 7.14 -11.43 6.22
CA ALA A 97 7.68 -10.15 6.67
C ALA A 97 6.71 -9.00 6.39
N LEU A 98 6.20 -8.93 5.16
CA LEU A 98 5.33 -7.84 4.74
C LEU A 98 3.97 -7.88 5.43
N VAL A 99 3.39 -9.06 5.62
CA VAL A 99 2.13 -9.20 6.36
C VAL A 99 2.31 -8.75 7.82
N ALA A 100 3.36 -9.20 8.49
CA ALA A 100 3.66 -8.80 9.87
C ALA A 100 3.86 -7.28 9.98
N CYS A 101 4.62 -6.70 9.05
CA CYS A 101 4.84 -5.26 9.00
C CYS A 101 3.52 -4.50 8.82
N MET A 102 2.69 -4.90 7.86
CA MET A 102 1.41 -4.22 7.59
C MET A 102 0.43 -4.35 8.74
N GLN A 103 0.40 -5.48 9.43
CA GLN A 103 -0.43 -5.64 10.63
C GLN A 103 -0.02 -4.64 11.71
N ASP A 104 1.26 -4.53 12.00
CA ASP A 104 1.76 -3.56 12.97
C ASP A 104 1.51 -2.12 12.53
N TYR A 105 1.76 -1.82 11.25
CA TYR A 105 1.54 -0.49 10.70
C TYR A 105 0.08 -0.06 10.78
N ILE A 106 -0.84 -0.93 10.42
CA ILE A 106 -2.28 -0.67 10.54
C ILE A 106 -2.66 -0.42 11.99
N LYS A 107 -2.19 -1.26 12.89
CA LYS A 107 -2.48 -1.15 14.32
C LYS A 107 -2.00 0.18 14.91
N ASP A 108 -0.76 0.55 14.61
CA ASP A 108 -0.19 1.82 15.07
C ASP A 108 -0.88 3.03 14.43
N SER A 109 -1.19 2.94 13.14
CA SER A 109 -1.90 4.00 12.41
C SER A 109 -3.32 4.21 12.94
N LEU A 110 -4.02 3.15 13.33
CA LEU A 110 -5.36 3.25 13.92
C LEU A 110 -5.32 3.96 15.28
N LYS A 111 -4.28 3.74 16.08
CA LYS A 111 -4.11 4.48 17.34
C LYS A 111 -3.97 5.99 17.08
N LYS A 112 -3.30 6.36 16.02
CA LYS A 112 -3.01 7.77 15.67
C LYS A 112 -4.18 8.43 14.94
N TYR A 113 -4.75 7.76 13.95
CA TYR A 113 -5.74 8.34 13.02
C TYR A 113 -7.17 7.90 13.29
N LYS A 114 -7.39 6.86 14.11
CA LYS A 114 -8.68 6.30 14.53
C LYS A 114 -9.42 5.53 13.44
N VAL A 115 -9.43 6.01 12.21
CA VAL A 115 -10.13 5.40 11.08
C VAL A 115 -9.23 5.45 9.85
N LEU A 116 -9.12 4.33 9.15
CA LEU A 116 -8.43 4.22 7.87
C LEU A 116 -9.38 3.66 6.84
N THR A 117 -9.36 4.20 5.63
CA THR A 117 -10.20 3.75 4.53
C THR A 117 -9.41 3.69 3.23
N ASN A 118 -9.89 2.94 2.28
CA ASN A 118 -9.48 2.99 0.88
C ASN A 118 -10.41 2.11 0.05
N TYR A 119 -10.22 2.14 -1.26
CA TYR A 119 -10.86 1.24 -2.19
C TYR A 119 -9.87 0.17 -2.63
N ILE A 120 -10.35 -1.05 -2.81
CA ILE A 120 -9.54 -2.17 -3.27
C ILE A 120 -10.32 -2.95 -4.33
N SER A 121 -9.63 -3.40 -5.38
CA SER A 121 -10.26 -4.24 -6.40
C SER A 121 -10.70 -5.58 -5.80
N LYS A 122 -11.90 -6.01 -6.15
CA LYS A 122 -12.41 -7.32 -5.74
C LYS A 122 -11.57 -8.47 -6.32
N ASP A 123 -10.79 -8.22 -7.35
CA ASP A 123 -9.86 -9.19 -7.93
C ASP A 123 -8.57 -9.35 -7.11
N ASN A 124 -8.27 -8.39 -6.23
CA ASN A 124 -7.09 -8.45 -5.37
C ASN A 124 -7.38 -9.28 -4.11
N THR A 125 -7.58 -10.58 -4.31
CA THR A 125 -8.03 -11.51 -3.26
C THR A 125 -7.04 -11.65 -2.11
N LYS A 126 -5.75 -11.55 -2.39
CA LYS A 126 -4.69 -11.64 -1.37
C LYS A 126 -4.77 -10.48 -0.38
N ALA A 127 -4.86 -9.26 -0.89
CA ALA A 127 -4.97 -8.07 -0.06
C ALA A 127 -6.31 -8.03 0.69
N LEU A 128 -7.41 -8.40 0.04
CA LEU A 128 -8.72 -8.52 0.69
C LEU A 128 -8.68 -9.45 1.89
N ARG A 129 -7.98 -10.58 1.76
CA ARG A 129 -7.84 -11.54 2.85
C ARG A 129 -7.12 -10.94 4.06
N VAL A 130 -6.04 -10.22 3.82
CA VAL A 130 -5.27 -9.55 4.90
C VAL A 130 -6.13 -8.50 5.59
N ILE A 131 -6.76 -7.61 4.84
CA ILE A 131 -7.60 -6.54 5.35
C ILE A 131 -8.78 -7.10 6.15
N LYS A 132 -9.41 -8.15 5.65
CA LYS A 132 -10.52 -8.83 6.33
C LYS A 132 -10.08 -9.40 7.68
N LYS A 133 -8.91 -10.01 7.74
CA LYS A 133 -8.35 -10.52 9.01
C LYS A 133 -8.05 -9.41 10.01
N MET A 134 -7.78 -8.20 9.53
CA MET A 134 -7.56 -7.03 10.37
C MET A 134 -8.86 -6.39 10.86
N GLY A 135 -10.02 -6.95 10.51
CA GLY A 135 -11.32 -6.49 10.99
C GLY A 135 -11.96 -5.42 10.11
N ALA A 136 -11.57 -5.31 8.85
CA ALA A 136 -12.17 -4.34 7.94
C ALA A 136 -13.67 -4.57 7.74
N ALA A 137 -14.43 -3.48 7.73
CA ALA A 137 -15.80 -3.45 7.25
C ALA A 137 -15.79 -3.05 5.77
N PHE A 138 -16.61 -3.73 4.97
CA PHE A 138 -16.72 -3.45 3.53
C PHE A 138 -18.03 -2.70 3.26
N GLY A 139 -17.93 -1.67 2.43
CA GLY A 139 -19.03 -0.80 2.10
C GLY A 139 -19.38 -0.82 0.60
N GLU A 140 -19.56 0.37 0.04
CA GLU A 140 -19.97 0.55 -1.34
C GLU A 140 -19.02 -0.05 -2.36
N GLU A 141 -19.57 -0.47 -3.49
CA GLU A 141 -18.81 -0.91 -4.66
C GLU A 141 -18.90 0.15 -5.76
N VAL A 142 -17.79 0.34 -6.47
CA VAL A 142 -17.69 1.30 -7.57
C VAL A 142 -17.03 0.62 -8.76
N GLU A 143 -17.62 0.80 -9.93
CA GLU A 143 -17.04 0.35 -11.21
C GLU A 143 -16.10 1.43 -11.74
N THR A 144 -14.85 1.07 -12.00
CA THR A 144 -13.84 1.97 -12.55
C THR A 144 -12.90 1.22 -13.47
N GLY A 145 -12.77 1.68 -14.73
CA GLY A 145 -11.85 1.08 -15.69
C GLY A 145 -12.07 -0.42 -15.94
N GLY A 146 -13.30 -0.89 -15.86
CA GLY A 146 -13.65 -2.29 -16.08
C GLY A 146 -13.45 -3.18 -14.85
N LYS A 147 -13.09 -2.62 -13.71
CA LYS A 147 -12.92 -3.35 -12.44
C LYS A 147 -13.94 -2.88 -11.41
N THR A 148 -14.31 -3.79 -10.52
CA THR A 148 -15.14 -3.49 -9.36
C THR A 148 -14.27 -3.26 -8.15
N PHE A 149 -14.32 -2.06 -7.59
CA PHE A 149 -13.64 -1.70 -6.34
C PHE A 149 -14.63 -1.70 -5.19
N VAL A 150 -14.21 -2.18 -4.05
CA VAL A 150 -15.00 -2.13 -2.82
C VAL A 150 -14.28 -1.25 -1.80
N ARG A 151 -15.05 -0.38 -1.15
CA ARG A 151 -14.53 0.43 -0.06
C ARG A 151 -14.35 -0.42 1.19
N PHE A 152 -13.20 -0.31 1.83
CA PHE A 152 -13.00 -0.90 3.14
C PHE A 152 -12.74 0.19 4.18
N THR A 153 -13.10 -0.09 5.41
CA THR A 153 -12.87 0.80 6.55
C THR A 153 -12.34 -0.01 7.72
N LEU A 154 -11.24 0.47 8.28
CA LEU A 154 -10.63 -0.07 9.49
C LEU A 154 -10.80 0.95 10.60
N LYS A 155 -11.18 0.51 11.79
CA LYS A 155 -11.38 1.36 12.98
C LYS A 155 -10.56 0.81 14.14
N GLU A 156 -10.10 1.74 14.98
CA GLU A 156 -9.42 1.38 16.24
C GLU A 156 -10.26 0.47 17.12
#